data_ad9f506a06163465da3af05f458a57f7
#
_entry.id   ad9f506a06163465da3af05f458a57f7
#
_cell.length_a   1.000
_cell.length_b   1.000
_cell.length_c   1.000
_cell.angle_alpha   90.00
_cell.angle_beta   90.00
_cell.angle_gamma   90.00
#
_symmetry.space_group_name_H-M   'P 1'
#
loop_
_entity.id
_entity.type
_entity.pdbx_description
1 polymer ?
#
loop_
_entity_poly.entity_id
_entity_poly.type
_entity_poly.pdbx_seq_one_letter_code
_entity_poly.pdbx_strand_id
1 'polypeptide(L)'
;MKNFKINFDMDGTIANLYAVEDWLPMLRAYDPTPYAKAEPMLNMSAFARLLHKAQRLGYEVCIVSWLSKTSNEDYDNAVTIAKLEWLKVHLPSVEWNEIKIVAYGTPKHEIANGVLFDDEEHNRDMWGQGAYEPCEIMEFLRGLK
;
A
#
# COMPACT_ATOMS: atom_id res chain seq x y z
N MET A 1 12.33 -6.01 18.82
CA MET A 1 11.88 -6.09 18.15
C MET A 1 11.96 -6.47 16.78
N LYS A 2 12.68 -7.47 16.52
CA LYS A 2 12.79 -7.99 15.25
C LYS A 2 11.46 -8.41 14.78
N ASN A 3 11.20 -8.37 13.49
CA ASN A 3 9.95 -8.78 12.85
C ASN A 3 8.74 -7.91 13.15
N PHE A 4 8.95 -6.75 13.79
CA PHE A 4 7.87 -5.79 13.92
C PHE A 4 7.55 -5.24 12.52
N LYS A 5 6.28 -5.30 12.13
CA LYS A 5 5.88 -5.01 10.75
C LYS A 5 5.29 -3.62 10.61
N ILE A 6 5.68 -2.96 9.53
CA ILE A 6 5.12 -1.68 9.12
C ILE A 6 4.42 -1.93 7.81
N ASN A 7 3.09 -1.85 7.81
CA ASN A 7 2.26 -2.20 6.66
C ASN A 7 1.73 -0.93 6.01
N PHE A 8 1.76 -0.91 4.68
CA PHE A 8 1.25 0.21 3.90
C PHE A 8 0.17 -0.28 2.96
N ASP A 9 -0.98 0.39 2.97
CA ASP A 9 -1.96 0.29 1.92
C ASP A 9 -1.41 0.99 0.67
N MET A 10 -1.95 0.72 -0.51
CA MET A 10 -1.48 1.37 -1.73
C MET A 10 -2.41 2.50 -2.17
N ASP A 11 -3.64 2.17 -2.55
CA ASP A 11 -4.56 3.15 -3.17
C ASP A 11 -5.02 4.19 -2.17
N GLY A 12 -4.71 5.46 -2.44
CA GLY A 12 -5.03 6.55 -1.54
C GLY A 12 -4.02 6.74 -0.41
N THR A 13 -3.02 5.87 -0.30
CA THR A 13 -2.01 5.92 0.76
C THR A 13 -0.64 6.25 0.18
N ILE A 14 -0.14 5.46 -0.76
CA ILE A 14 1.13 5.76 -1.44
C ILE A 14 0.93 5.98 -2.94
N ALA A 15 -0.15 5.48 -3.51
CA ALA A 15 -0.50 5.61 -4.93
C ALA A 15 -1.81 6.38 -5.04
N ASN A 16 -1.81 7.46 -5.81
CA ASN A 16 -2.96 8.36 -5.91
C ASN A 16 -3.95 7.89 -6.95
N LEU A 17 -4.55 6.73 -6.71
CA LEU A 17 -5.52 6.12 -7.62
C LEU A 17 -6.70 7.05 -7.89
N TYR A 18 -7.21 7.67 -6.84
CA TYR A 18 -8.46 8.45 -6.90
C TYR A 18 -8.30 9.78 -7.64
N ALA A 19 -7.07 10.18 -7.95
CA ALA A 19 -6.80 11.36 -8.77
C ALA A 19 -6.65 11.02 -10.26
N VAL A 20 -6.66 9.75 -10.61
CA VAL A 20 -6.61 9.34 -12.02
C VAL A 20 -7.95 9.66 -12.65
N GLU A 21 -7.94 10.40 -13.78
CA GLU A 21 -9.16 10.75 -14.46
C GLU A 21 -9.91 9.50 -14.89
N ASP A 22 -11.22 9.47 -14.61
CA ASP A 22 -12.11 8.35 -14.95
C ASP A 22 -11.72 7.03 -14.27
N TRP A 23 -11.06 7.08 -13.12
CA TRP A 23 -10.64 5.84 -12.46
C TRP A 23 -11.81 4.92 -12.15
N LEU A 24 -12.96 5.47 -11.71
CA LEU A 24 -14.08 4.62 -11.31
C LEU A 24 -14.79 3.98 -12.51
N PRO A 25 -15.12 4.73 -13.60
CA PRO A 25 -15.64 4.08 -14.79
C PRO A 25 -14.71 3.03 -15.36
N MET A 26 -13.40 3.26 -15.32
CA MET A 26 -12.41 2.29 -15.80
C MET A 26 -12.42 1.02 -14.96
N LEU A 27 -12.44 1.14 -13.64
CA LEU A 27 -12.53 -0.05 -12.78
C LEU A 27 -13.81 -0.83 -13.06
N ARG A 28 -14.93 -0.13 -13.24
CA ARG A 28 -16.20 -0.77 -13.54
C ARG A 28 -16.20 -1.47 -14.90
N ALA A 29 -15.33 -1.03 -15.79
CA ALA A 29 -15.16 -1.62 -17.11
C ALA A 29 -14.03 -2.67 -17.14
N TYR A 30 -13.52 -3.08 -15.98
CA TYR A 30 -12.43 -4.06 -15.86
C TYR A 30 -11.16 -3.58 -16.55
N ASP A 31 -10.85 -2.28 -16.45
CA ASP A 31 -9.64 -1.69 -17.02
C ASP A 31 -8.64 -1.44 -15.90
N PRO A 32 -7.46 -2.08 -15.92
CA PRO A 32 -6.47 -1.92 -14.84
C PRO A 32 -5.63 -0.65 -14.98
N THR A 33 -5.84 0.15 -16.02
CA THR A 33 -5.02 1.34 -16.30
C THR A 33 -4.87 2.29 -15.12
N PRO A 34 -5.92 2.59 -14.33
CA PRO A 34 -5.75 3.51 -13.21
C PRO A 34 -4.69 3.06 -12.21
N TYR A 35 -4.57 1.77 -11.98
CA TYR A 35 -3.56 1.25 -11.06
C TYR A 35 -2.14 1.46 -11.58
N ALA A 36 -1.96 1.39 -12.89
CA ALA A 36 -0.65 1.61 -13.51
C ALA A 36 -0.30 3.09 -13.57
N LYS A 37 -1.30 3.96 -13.74
CA LYS A 37 -1.09 5.39 -13.96
C LYS A 37 -1.08 6.24 -12.69
N ALA A 38 -1.44 5.68 -11.54
CA ALA A 38 -1.52 6.44 -10.31
C ALA A 38 -0.17 7.08 -9.99
N GLU A 39 -0.20 8.37 -9.64
CA GLU A 39 1.02 9.09 -9.27
C GLU A 39 1.40 8.80 -7.83
N PRO A 40 2.69 8.85 -7.49
CA PRO A 40 3.09 8.71 -6.09
C PRO A 40 2.53 9.82 -5.21
N MET A 41 2.20 9.49 -3.98
CA MET A 41 1.68 10.46 -3.01
C MET A 41 2.76 10.98 -2.07
N LEU A 42 3.99 10.50 -2.20
CA LEU A 42 5.10 10.85 -1.35
C LEU A 42 6.32 11.15 -2.21
N ASN A 43 7.31 11.81 -1.61
CA ASN A 43 8.62 11.92 -2.26
C ASN A 43 9.25 10.53 -2.21
N MET A 44 9.31 9.86 -3.35
CA MET A 44 9.71 8.45 -3.40
C MET A 44 11.17 8.22 -3.04
N SER A 45 12.07 9.14 -3.36
CA SER A 45 13.47 9.01 -2.93
C SER A 45 13.58 9.04 -1.41
N ALA A 46 12.90 9.99 -0.78
CA ALA A 46 12.92 10.09 0.68
C ALA A 46 12.25 8.88 1.32
N PHE A 47 11.13 8.44 0.77
CA PHE A 47 10.40 7.28 1.28
C PHE A 47 11.26 6.03 1.20
N ALA A 48 11.90 5.79 0.04
CA ALA A 48 12.77 4.63 -0.12
C ALA A 48 13.91 4.63 0.91
N ARG A 49 14.54 5.80 1.12
CA ARG A 49 15.62 5.90 2.12
C ARG A 49 15.13 5.55 3.52
N LEU A 50 13.94 6.02 3.87
CA LEU A 50 13.37 5.74 5.19
C LEU A 50 12.97 4.28 5.34
N LEU A 51 12.49 3.65 4.27
CA LEU A 51 12.19 2.22 4.30
C LEU A 51 13.48 1.39 4.47
N HIS A 52 14.55 1.78 3.79
CA HIS A 52 15.85 1.13 3.97
C HIS A 52 16.34 1.28 5.40
N LYS A 53 16.19 2.47 5.98
CA LYS A 53 16.56 2.70 7.39
C LYS A 53 15.75 1.78 8.31
N ALA A 54 14.45 1.69 8.08
CA ALA A 54 13.58 0.85 8.90
C ALA A 54 14.05 -0.61 8.85
N GLN A 55 14.39 -1.10 7.67
CA GLN A 55 14.87 -2.48 7.52
C GLN A 55 16.20 -2.69 8.23
N ARG A 56 17.11 -1.71 8.14
CA ARG A 56 18.40 -1.80 8.85
C ARG A 56 18.19 -1.84 10.36
N LEU A 57 17.13 -1.21 10.86
CA LEU A 57 16.81 -1.22 12.28
C LEU A 57 16.09 -2.49 12.72
N GLY A 58 15.77 -3.39 11.79
CA GLY A 58 15.14 -4.66 12.12
C GLY A 58 13.64 -4.72 11.91
N TYR A 59 13.06 -3.66 11.36
CA TYR A 59 11.63 -3.67 11.02
C TYR A 59 11.41 -4.34 9.67
N GLU A 60 10.24 -4.92 9.49
CA GLU A 60 9.81 -5.44 8.19
C GLU A 60 8.88 -4.44 7.55
N VAL A 61 9.07 -4.17 6.26
CA VAL A 61 8.22 -3.26 5.51
C VAL A 61 7.36 -4.07 4.56
N CYS A 62 6.06 -3.84 4.61
CA CYS A 62 5.08 -4.71 3.96
C CYS A 62 4.01 -3.90 3.24
N ILE A 63 3.46 -4.48 2.19
CA ILE A 63 2.29 -3.94 1.50
C ILE A 63 1.10 -4.82 1.83
N VAL A 64 -0.04 -4.20 2.15
CA VAL A 64 -1.32 -4.88 2.34
C VAL A 64 -2.37 -4.09 1.59
N SER A 65 -2.75 -4.56 0.43
CA SER A 65 -3.59 -3.81 -0.50
C SER A 65 -4.76 -4.67 -0.99
N TRP A 66 -5.91 -4.02 -1.20
CA TRP A 66 -7.09 -4.68 -1.72
C TRP A 66 -7.14 -4.62 -3.24
N LEU A 67 -7.65 -5.68 -3.84
CA LEU A 67 -8.05 -5.69 -5.23
C LEU A 67 -9.31 -4.84 -5.41
N SER A 68 -9.71 -4.63 -6.65
CA SER A 68 -10.89 -3.82 -6.96
C SER A 68 -12.17 -4.49 -6.45
N LYS A 69 -13.13 -3.67 -6.05
CA LYS A 69 -14.46 -4.15 -5.69
C LYS A 69 -15.14 -4.78 -6.92
N THR A 70 -14.97 -4.18 -8.10
CA THR A 70 -15.39 -4.78 -9.36
C THR A 70 -14.33 -5.82 -9.71
N SER A 71 -14.72 -7.10 -9.75
CA SER A 71 -13.74 -8.17 -9.74
C SER A 71 -14.17 -9.35 -10.59
N ASN A 72 -13.20 -9.95 -11.26
CA ASN A 72 -13.26 -11.28 -11.82
C ASN A 72 -11.82 -11.78 -11.87
N GLU A 73 -11.62 -13.05 -12.17
CA GLU A 73 -10.29 -13.65 -12.09
C GLU A 73 -9.28 -12.95 -12.99
N ASP A 74 -9.66 -12.69 -14.24
CA ASP A 74 -8.75 -12.05 -15.19
C ASP A 74 -8.39 -10.64 -14.75
N TYR A 75 -9.38 -9.87 -14.27
CA TYR A 75 -9.14 -8.51 -13.81
C TYR A 75 -8.28 -8.49 -12.55
N ASP A 76 -8.55 -9.40 -11.62
CA ASP A 76 -7.77 -9.50 -10.39
C ASP A 76 -6.30 -9.78 -10.70
N ASN A 77 -6.03 -10.64 -11.68
CA ASN A 77 -4.67 -10.91 -12.11
C ASN A 77 -4.03 -9.68 -12.74
N ALA A 78 -4.78 -8.96 -13.57
CA ALA A 78 -4.27 -7.74 -14.22
C ALA A 78 -3.99 -6.64 -13.20
N VAL A 79 -4.86 -6.46 -12.21
CA VAL A 79 -4.66 -5.47 -11.15
C VAL A 79 -3.45 -5.85 -10.29
N THR A 80 -3.29 -7.12 -9.96
CA THR A 80 -2.14 -7.59 -9.19
C THR A 80 -0.84 -7.26 -9.92
N ILE A 81 -0.79 -7.57 -11.22
CA ILE A 81 0.39 -7.27 -12.03
C ILE A 81 0.66 -5.76 -12.05
N ALA A 82 -0.40 -4.95 -12.24
CA ALA A 82 -0.25 -3.50 -12.29
C ALA A 82 0.31 -2.96 -10.98
N LYS A 83 -0.17 -3.45 -9.85
CA LYS A 83 0.31 -3.01 -8.53
C LYS A 83 1.77 -3.43 -8.30
N LEU A 84 2.14 -4.65 -8.67
CA LEU A 84 3.52 -5.10 -8.53
C LEU A 84 4.47 -4.29 -9.42
N GLU A 85 4.05 -4.00 -10.65
CA GLU A 85 4.84 -3.16 -11.55
C GLU A 85 4.97 -1.74 -11.04
N TRP A 86 3.89 -1.20 -10.46
CA TRP A 86 3.91 0.14 -9.87
C TRP A 86 4.99 0.25 -8.79
N LEU A 87 5.07 -0.76 -7.93
CA LEU A 87 6.09 -0.79 -6.87
C LEU A 87 7.50 -0.85 -7.46
N LYS A 88 7.69 -1.62 -8.53
CA LYS A 88 8.99 -1.70 -9.20
C LYS A 88 9.39 -0.40 -9.87
N VAL A 89 8.43 0.30 -10.45
CA VAL A 89 8.70 1.56 -11.16
C VAL A 89 9.02 2.68 -10.17
N HIS A 90 8.26 2.77 -9.08
CA HIS A 90 8.35 3.93 -8.18
C HIS A 90 9.25 3.68 -6.97
N LEU A 91 9.46 2.43 -6.58
CA LEU A 91 10.29 2.06 -5.44
C LEU A 91 11.19 0.89 -5.80
N PRO A 92 12.01 1.06 -6.88
CA PRO A 92 12.79 -0.07 -7.41
C PRO A 92 13.85 -0.60 -6.45
N SER A 93 14.32 0.22 -5.52
CA SER A 93 15.36 -0.19 -4.58
C SER A 93 14.83 -0.86 -3.32
N VAL A 94 13.51 -0.89 -3.14
CA VAL A 94 12.93 -1.44 -1.93
C VAL A 94 12.62 -2.92 -2.13
N GLU A 95 13.20 -3.76 -1.28
CA GLU A 95 12.89 -5.19 -1.27
C GLU A 95 11.87 -5.41 -0.16
N TRP A 96 10.60 -5.47 -0.54
CA TRP A 96 9.51 -5.62 0.41
C TRP A 96 9.59 -6.97 1.13
N ASN A 97 9.42 -6.95 2.45
CA ASN A 97 9.43 -8.18 3.23
C ASN A 97 8.20 -9.03 2.92
N GLU A 98 7.05 -8.37 2.72
CA GLU A 98 5.83 -9.05 2.30
C GLU A 98 5.02 -8.13 1.40
N ILE A 99 4.36 -8.70 0.41
CA ILE A 99 3.39 -7.98 -0.41
C ILE A 99 2.12 -8.83 -0.43
N LYS A 100 1.07 -8.31 0.20
CA LYS A 100 -0.24 -8.97 0.25
C LYS A 100 -1.23 -8.16 -0.56
N ILE A 101 -1.63 -8.69 -1.71
CA ILE A 101 -2.66 -8.08 -2.56
C ILE A 101 -3.83 -9.05 -2.51
N VAL A 102 -4.90 -8.64 -1.84
CA VAL A 102 -5.97 -9.55 -1.42
C VAL A 102 -7.33 -9.03 -1.89
N ALA A 103 -8.34 -9.88 -1.82
CA ALA A 103 -9.68 -9.53 -2.27
C ALA A 103 -10.21 -8.31 -1.54
N TYR A 104 -10.99 -7.49 -2.25
CA TYR A 104 -11.65 -6.33 -1.67
C TYR A 104 -12.46 -6.75 -0.45
N GLY A 105 -12.31 -6.00 0.62
CA GLY A 105 -13.03 -6.26 1.86
C GLY A 105 -12.37 -7.22 2.81
N THR A 106 -11.25 -7.84 2.44
CA THR A 106 -10.51 -8.72 3.35
C THR A 106 -10.10 -7.92 4.59
N PRO A 107 -10.47 -8.34 5.80
CA PRO A 107 -10.09 -7.59 7.01
C PRO A 107 -8.58 -7.58 7.20
N LYS A 108 -7.98 -6.41 7.08
CA LYS A 108 -6.52 -6.29 7.15
C LYS A 108 -5.99 -6.67 8.53
N HIS A 109 -6.76 -6.39 9.59
CA HIS A 109 -6.34 -6.72 10.95
C HIS A 109 -6.31 -8.22 11.21
N GLU A 110 -6.90 -9.03 10.34
CA GLU A 110 -6.89 -10.48 10.48
C GLU A 110 -5.73 -11.13 9.73
N ILE A 111 -5.10 -10.41 8.79
CA ILE A 111 -4.07 -11.00 7.94
C ILE A 111 -2.69 -10.37 8.14
N ALA A 112 -2.59 -9.33 8.96
CA ALA A 112 -1.34 -8.63 9.18
C ALA A 112 -1.31 -8.08 10.61
N ASN A 113 -0.11 -7.78 11.09
CA ASN A 113 0.07 -7.20 12.43
C ASN A 113 1.14 -6.11 12.39
N GLY A 114 1.34 -5.43 13.52
CA GLY A 114 2.25 -4.31 13.60
C GLY A 114 1.51 -3.00 13.47
N VAL A 115 2.02 -2.09 12.64
CA VAL A 115 1.33 -0.83 12.36
C VAL A 115 0.80 -0.85 10.93
N LEU A 116 -0.23 -0.03 10.68
CA LEU A 116 -0.86 0.08 9.38
C LEU A 116 -1.01 1.54 9.01
N PHE A 117 -0.63 1.90 7.78
CA PHE A 117 -0.96 3.18 7.17
C PHE A 117 -2.01 2.94 6.10
N ASP A 118 -3.18 3.56 6.26
CA ASP A 118 -4.32 3.33 5.39
C ASP A 118 -5.19 4.59 5.37
N ASP A 119 -5.67 4.97 4.19
CA ASP A 119 -6.52 6.15 4.05
C ASP A 119 -7.98 5.87 4.43
N GLU A 120 -8.36 4.60 4.56
CA GLU A 120 -9.73 4.22 4.89
C GLU A 120 -9.94 4.22 6.39
N GLU A 121 -10.85 5.07 6.86
CA GLU A 121 -11.17 5.15 8.28
C GLU A 121 -11.64 3.81 8.84
N HIS A 122 -12.48 3.10 8.06
CA HIS A 122 -12.98 1.80 8.49
C HIS A 122 -11.84 0.83 8.77
N ASN A 123 -10.85 0.78 7.90
CA ASN A 123 -9.70 -0.11 8.08
C ASN A 123 -8.88 0.28 9.31
N ARG A 124 -8.70 1.59 9.53
CA ARG A 124 -7.99 2.07 10.71
C ARG A 124 -8.74 1.73 11.99
N ASP A 125 -10.07 1.91 11.99
CA ASP A 125 -10.89 1.63 13.17
C ASP A 125 -10.84 0.13 13.52
N MET A 126 -10.91 -0.73 12.51
CA MET A 126 -10.86 -2.18 12.74
C MET A 126 -9.50 -2.65 13.18
N TRP A 127 -8.43 -1.99 12.72
CA TRP A 127 -7.08 -2.31 13.14
C TRP A 127 -6.85 -1.90 14.60
N GLY A 128 -7.36 -0.74 14.97
CA GLY A 128 -7.25 -0.22 16.33
C GLY A 128 -5.93 0.48 16.56
N GLN A 129 -5.31 0.22 17.70
CA GLN A 129 -4.06 0.87 18.06
C GLN A 129 -2.96 0.50 17.05
N GLY A 130 -2.20 1.49 16.60
CA GLY A 130 -1.16 1.29 15.62
C GLY A 130 -1.61 1.52 14.18
N ALA A 131 -2.81 2.05 13.97
CA ALA A 131 -3.27 2.45 12.64
C ALA A 131 -3.14 3.96 12.49
N TYR A 132 -2.66 4.39 11.33
CA TYR A 132 -2.34 5.79 11.07
C TYR A 132 -2.82 6.22 9.70
N GLU A 133 -2.97 7.53 9.51
CA GLU A 133 -3.32 8.09 8.22
C GLU A 133 -2.08 8.25 7.34
N PRO A 134 -2.27 8.32 6.00
CA PRO A 134 -1.12 8.44 5.09
C PRO A 134 -0.22 9.63 5.38
N CYS A 135 -0.78 10.75 5.84
CA CYS A 135 0.02 11.95 6.11
C CYS A 135 1.01 11.75 7.26
N GLU A 136 0.87 10.68 8.03
CA GLU A 136 1.75 10.42 9.16
C GLU A 136 2.94 9.51 8.80
N ILE A 137 3.01 9.01 7.56
CA ILE A 137 4.04 8.04 7.15
C ILE A 137 5.45 8.57 7.37
N MET A 138 5.75 9.74 6.81
CA MET A 138 7.13 10.21 6.81
C MET A 138 7.63 10.53 8.20
N GLU A 139 6.78 11.16 9.01
CA GLU A 139 7.15 11.48 10.39
C GLU A 139 7.37 10.22 11.22
N PHE A 140 6.49 9.24 11.06
CA PHE A 140 6.62 7.95 11.76
C PHE A 140 7.96 7.31 11.43
N LEU A 141 8.28 7.22 10.14
CA LEU A 141 9.52 6.56 9.71
C LEU A 141 10.77 7.32 10.19
N ARG A 142 10.72 8.66 10.17
CA ARG A 142 11.86 9.45 10.67
C ARG A 142 12.11 9.22 12.14
N GLY A 143 11.07 8.94 12.89
CA GLY A 143 11.18 8.74 14.34
C GLY A 143 11.64 7.35 14.77
N LEU A 144 11.82 6.41 13.87
CA LEU A 144 12.24 5.06 14.22
C LEU A 144 13.67 5.03 14.73
N LYS A 145 13.90 4.17 15.73
CA LYS A 145 15.21 4.00 16.33
C LYS A 145 15.54 2.53 16.50
#